data_59d4658980322df1ab229eace6a4a1e6
#
_entry.id   59d4658980322df1ab229eace6a4a1e6
#
_cell.length_a   1.000
_cell.length_b   1.000
_cell.length_c   1.000
_cell.angle_alpha   90.00
_cell.angle_beta   90.00
_cell.angle_gamma   90.00
#
_symmetry.space_group_name_H-M   'P 1'
#
loop_
_entity.id
_entity.type
_entity.pdbx_description
1 polymer ?
#
loop_
_entity_poly.entity_id
_entity_poly.type
_entity_poly.pdbx_seq_one_letter_code
_entity_poly.pdbx_strand_id
1 'polypeptide(L)'
;MLEKLFKLKAHRTNVRTEIVAGLTTFLAMAYILFVNPSILGATGMDKGSVFVATCLAAAIGSALMGFIANYPIALAPGMGLNAFFTYTVVLHMGYTWQIALGAVFLSACIFFALSIFKIREWIIRSIPLPLRSAIAAGIGLFLALIALENAGIVIANPATLVGLGDLTKPGPLFAMLGFVLIVVLEARKITGAVLIGVLAVTVLAIVLGYSPFSGVMSMPPSIAPTFMQLDIKGAFNVSLISVVFAFLFVDVFDNSGTLIGVTKRAGLADEDGNIPKMGRALVADSAAALFGSLLGTSTTTSYIESAAGVSAGGRTGLTAIVVAILFLLSLFFAPLAGSVPAFATAPALLFIAVLMTSGLAEIDWKDITVAAPVTVTALTMPFTYSIANGIAFGFITWTLAKLLTGRARELNAALIVLSILFVIKLGWLSA
;
A
#
# COMPACT_ATOMS: atom_id res chain seq x y z
N MET A 1 27.27 -20.05 5.99
CA MET A 1 26.40 -19.82 4.82
C MET A 1 25.73 -18.45 4.86
N LEU A 2 25.02 -18.10 5.93
CA LEU A 2 24.32 -16.82 6.08
C LEU A 2 25.25 -15.60 5.98
N GLU A 3 26.44 -15.67 6.57
CA GLU A 3 27.43 -14.58 6.46
C GLU A 3 27.87 -14.31 5.02
N LYS A 4 28.03 -15.36 4.18
CA LYS A 4 28.40 -15.20 2.76
C LYS A 4 27.28 -14.54 1.95
N LEU A 5 25.99 -14.85 2.28
CA LEU A 5 24.83 -14.33 1.56
C LEU A 5 24.51 -12.88 1.99
N PHE A 6 24.45 -12.61 3.29
CA PHE A 6 23.92 -11.36 3.83
C PHE A 6 25.00 -10.40 4.32
N LYS A 7 26.27 -10.82 4.41
CA LYS A 7 27.40 -9.98 4.86
C LYS A 7 27.15 -9.32 6.22
N LEU A 8 26.66 -10.11 7.19
CA LEU A 8 26.21 -9.64 8.49
C LEU A 8 27.26 -8.80 9.22
N LYS A 9 28.52 -9.25 9.25
CA LYS A 9 29.63 -8.53 9.89
C LYS A 9 29.90 -7.18 9.22
N ALA A 10 29.81 -7.10 7.89
CA ALA A 10 30.01 -5.85 7.15
C ALA A 10 28.90 -4.83 7.47
N HIS A 11 27.69 -5.30 7.77
CA HIS A 11 26.56 -4.47 8.19
C HIS A 11 26.46 -4.31 9.72
N ARG A 12 27.48 -4.72 10.49
CA ARG A 12 27.55 -4.61 11.97
C ARG A 12 26.33 -5.21 12.68
N THR A 13 25.85 -6.37 12.19
CA THR A 13 24.72 -7.11 12.74
C THR A 13 25.05 -8.59 12.94
N ASN A 14 24.12 -9.35 13.48
CA ASN A 14 24.23 -10.80 13.70
C ASN A 14 22.89 -11.49 13.46
N VAL A 15 22.91 -12.83 13.37
CA VAL A 15 21.72 -13.64 13.05
C VAL A 15 20.59 -13.41 14.06
N ARG A 16 20.88 -13.32 15.36
CA ARG A 16 19.86 -13.12 16.40
C ARG A 16 19.16 -11.77 16.23
N THR A 17 19.91 -10.71 16.00
CA THR A 17 19.38 -9.36 15.78
C THR A 17 18.49 -9.32 14.53
N GLU A 18 18.92 -9.96 13.43
CA GLU A 18 18.14 -10.01 12.19
C GLU A 18 16.83 -10.81 12.35
N ILE A 19 16.86 -11.91 13.13
CA ILE A 19 15.64 -12.68 13.45
C ILE A 19 14.67 -11.84 14.28
N VAL A 20 15.14 -11.17 15.33
CA VAL A 20 14.30 -10.29 16.15
C VAL A 20 13.73 -9.15 15.32
N ALA A 21 14.55 -8.54 14.45
CA ALA A 21 14.11 -7.50 13.53
C ALA A 21 13.04 -8.00 12.55
N GLY A 22 13.22 -9.21 11.99
CA GLY A 22 12.23 -9.84 11.10
C GLY A 22 10.92 -10.14 11.82
N LEU A 23 10.95 -10.65 13.04
CA LEU A 23 9.75 -10.86 13.86
C LEU A 23 9.05 -9.53 14.16
N THR A 24 9.82 -8.48 14.49
CA THR A 24 9.30 -7.13 14.75
C THR A 24 8.60 -6.55 13.51
N THR A 25 9.25 -6.66 12.34
CA THR A 25 8.65 -6.24 11.07
C THR A 25 7.37 -7.02 10.78
N PHE A 26 7.41 -8.35 10.89
CA PHE A 26 6.24 -9.20 10.65
C PHE A 26 5.07 -8.80 11.55
N LEU A 27 5.28 -8.65 12.86
CA LEU A 27 4.22 -8.25 13.79
C LEU A 27 3.64 -6.88 13.46
N ALA A 28 4.46 -5.94 12.97
CA ALA A 28 3.99 -4.62 12.57
C ALA A 28 3.12 -4.65 11.31
N MET A 29 3.36 -5.59 10.37
CA MET A 29 2.64 -5.65 9.10
C MET A 29 1.67 -6.83 8.96
N ALA A 30 1.60 -7.75 9.94
CA ALA A 30 0.78 -8.96 9.85
C ALA A 30 -0.73 -8.70 9.77
N TYR A 31 -1.19 -7.48 10.12
CA TYR A 31 -2.58 -7.07 9.93
C TYR A 31 -3.04 -7.20 8.46
N ILE A 32 -2.11 -7.15 7.48
CA ILE A 32 -2.41 -7.32 6.05
C ILE A 32 -3.07 -8.67 5.73
N LEU A 33 -2.79 -9.71 6.54
CA LEU A 33 -3.41 -11.02 6.43
C LEU A 33 -4.93 -10.98 6.57
N PHE A 34 -5.45 -9.98 7.26
CA PHE A 34 -6.88 -9.77 7.49
C PHE A 34 -7.43 -8.67 6.59
N VAL A 35 -6.69 -7.58 6.44
CA VAL A 35 -7.12 -6.40 5.69
C VAL A 35 -7.21 -6.68 4.19
N ASN A 36 -6.21 -7.34 3.60
CA ASN A 36 -6.21 -7.59 2.15
C ASN A 36 -7.38 -8.51 1.70
N PRO A 37 -7.63 -9.68 2.34
CA PRO A 37 -8.80 -10.49 2.01
C PRO A 37 -10.13 -9.78 2.27
N SER A 38 -10.19 -8.89 3.25
CA SER A 38 -11.39 -8.08 3.52
C SER A 38 -11.68 -7.09 2.39
N ILE A 39 -10.65 -6.38 1.91
CA ILE A 39 -10.77 -5.39 0.83
C ILE A 39 -11.07 -6.08 -0.49
N LEU A 40 -10.23 -7.01 -0.94
CA LEU A 40 -10.40 -7.67 -2.23
C LEU A 40 -11.65 -8.56 -2.27
N GLY A 41 -12.04 -9.15 -1.14
CA GLY A 41 -13.27 -9.93 -1.03
C GLY A 41 -14.55 -9.13 -1.31
N ALA A 42 -14.54 -7.80 -1.17
CA ALA A 42 -15.66 -6.94 -1.55
C ALA A 42 -15.92 -6.94 -3.07
N THR A 43 -14.96 -7.36 -3.89
CA THR A 43 -15.11 -7.50 -5.36
C THR A 43 -15.74 -8.83 -5.77
N GLY A 44 -16.07 -9.71 -4.83
CA GLY A 44 -16.53 -11.08 -5.11
C GLY A 44 -15.40 -12.11 -5.24
N MET A 45 -14.15 -11.73 -5.01
CA MET A 45 -13.03 -12.69 -4.92
C MET A 45 -13.19 -13.58 -3.69
N ASP A 46 -12.81 -14.86 -3.82
CA ASP A 46 -12.82 -15.80 -2.69
C ASP A 46 -11.79 -15.36 -1.63
N LYS A 47 -12.29 -15.07 -0.44
CA LYS A 47 -11.45 -14.53 0.67
C LYS A 47 -10.37 -15.51 1.11
N GLY A 48 -10.64 -16.81 1.08
CA GLY A 48 -9.66 -17.85 1.45
C GLY A 48 -8.51 -17.89 0.45
N SER A 49 -8.81 -17.86 -0.84
CA SER A 49 -7.81 -17.82 -1.91
C SER A 49 -7.00 -16.51 -1.88
N VAL A 50 -7.65 -15.37 -1.64
CA VAL A 50 -6.96 -14.06 -1.49
C VAL A 50 -6.03 -14.08 -0.26
N PHE A 51 -6.44 -14.73 0.84
CA PHE A 51 -5.57 -14.89 2.02
C PHE A 51 -4.31 -15.69 1.67
N VAL A 52 -4.44 -16.81 0.96
CA VAL A 52 -3.30 -17.60 0.50
C VAL A 52 -2.43 -16.79 -0.48
N ALA A 53 -3.04 -16.11 -1.44
CA ALA A 53 -2.33 -15.23 -2.37
C ALA A 53 -1.57 -14.13 -1.64
N THR A 54 -2.14 -13.54 -0.58
CA THR A 54 -1.49 -12.53 0.28
C THR A 54 -0.25 -13.08 0.95
N CYS A 55 -0.37 -14.25 1.60
CA CYS A 55 0.74 -14.92 2.28
C CYS A 55 1.88 -15.23 1.31
N LEU A 56 1.56 -15.82 0.16
CA LEU A 56 2.55 -16.22 -0.84
C LEU A 56 3.20 -15.01 -1.51
N ALA A 57 2.43 -13.98 -1.88
CA ALA A 57 2.95 -12.76 -2.48
C ALA A 57 3.89 -12.02 -1.52
N ALA A 58 3.51 -11.91 -0.24
CA ALA A 58 4.35 -11.30 0.80
C ALA A 58 5.63 -12.12 1.03
N ALA A 59 5.53 -13.45 1.08
CA ALA A 59 6.69 -14.33 1.24
C ALA A 59 7.65 -14.24 0.06
N ILE A 60 7.15 -14.34 -1.18
CA ILE A 60 7.97 -14.26 -2.40
C ILE A 60 8.58 -12.86 -2.52
N GLY A 61 7.79 -11.80 -2.36
CA GLY A 61 8.27 -10.42 -2.47
C GLY A 61 9.35 -10.10 -1.44
N SER A 62 9.14 -10.46 -0.18
CA SER A 62 10.13 -10.26 0.89
C SER A 62 11.40 -11.09 0.65
N ALA A 63 11.27 -12.33 0.16
CA ALA A 63 12.40 -13.17 -0.18
C ALA A 63 13.21 -12.58 -1.35
N LEU A 64 12.55 -12.11 -2.42
CA LEU A 64 13.20 -11.43 -3.53
C LEU A 64 13.99 -10.20 -3.06
N MET A 65 13.39 -9.36 -2.23
CA MET A 65 14.06 -8.19 -1.66
C MET A 65 15.28 -8.59 -0.82
N GLY A 66 15.14 -9.61 0.02
CA GLY A 66 16.21 -10.12 0.86
C GLY A 66 17.38 -10.68 0.06
N PHE A 67 17.13 -11.48 -0.99
CA PHE A 67 18.19 -12.11 -1.78
C PHE A 67 18.81 -11.18 -2.84
N ILE A 68 18.01 -10.36 -3.52
CA ILE A 68 18.47 -9.56 -4.67
C ILE A 68 19.13 -8.26 -4.20
N ALA A 69 18.48 -7.53 -3.27
CA ALA A 69 18.98 -6.26 -2.77
C ALA A 69 19.77 -6.37 -1.47
N ASN A 70 19.53 -7.41 -0.68
CA ASN A 70 20.04 -7.56 0.69
C ASN A 70 19.56 -6.42 1.60
N TYR A 71 18.27 -6.03 1.47
CA TYR A 71 17.65 -4.98 2.29
C TYR A 71 16.75 -5.57 3.38
N PRO A 72 16.69 -4.95 4.58
CA PRO A 72 15.81 -5.35 5.67
C PRO A 72 14.38 -4.83 5.44
N ILE A 73 13.85 -5.00 4.23
CA ILE A 73 12.56 -4.47 3.81
C ILE A 73 11.65 -5.61 3.39
N ALA A 74 10.50 -5.71 4.03
CA ALA A 74 9.46 -6.67 3.71
C ALA A 74 8.49 -6.09 2.69
N LEU A 75 7.92 -6.97 1.87
CA LEU A 75 6.91 -6.64 0.86
C LEU A 75 5.62 -7.38 1.15
N ALA A 76 4.50 -6.75 0.81
CA ALA A 76 3.17 -7.36 0.84
C ALA A 76 2.23 -6.57 -0.09
N PRO A 77 0.98 -7.06 -0.34
CA PRO A 77 0.00 -6.30 -1.14
C PRO A 77 -0.24 -4.90 -0.58
N GLY A 78 -0.06 -3.87 -1.43
CA GLY A 78 -0.11 -2.46 -1.03
C GLY A 78 -1.53 -1.97 -0.78
N MET A 79 -1.82 -1.43 0.40
CA MET A 79 -3.19 -1.10 0.79
C MET A 79 -3.84 -0.02 -0.07
N GLY A 80 -3.11 1.02 -0.45
CA GLY A 80 -3.61 2.06 -1.35
C GLY A 80 -4.02 1.49 -2.70
N LEU A 81 -3.18 0.60 -3.25
CA LEU A 81 -3.43 -0.08 -4.53
C LEU A 81 -4.57 -1.11 -4.43
N ASN A 82 -4.70 -1.81 -3.29
CA ASN A 82 -5.83 -2.70 -3.01
C ASN A 82 -7.15 -1.93 -2.99
N ALA A 83 -7.17 -0.78 -2.35
CA ALA A 83 -8.33 0.08 -2.29
C ALA A 83 -8.69 0.65 -3.67
N PHE A 84 -7.72 1.10 -4.45
CA PHE A 84 -7.91 1.55 -5.82
C PHE A 84 -8.45 0.41 -6.71
N PHE A 85 -7.87 -0.78 -6.60
CA PHE A 85 -8.35 -1.99 -7.29
C PHE A 85 -9.82 -2.25 -6.99
N THR A 86 -10.17 -2.32 -5.71
CA THR A 86 -11.49 -2.74 -5.24
C THR A 86 -12.53 -1.66 -5.48
N TYR A 87 -12.32 -0.50 -4.89
CA TYR A 87 -13.37 0.53 -4.81
C TYR A 87 -13.46 1.36 -6.07
N THR A 88 -12.32 1.67 -6.72
CA THR A 88 -12.33 2.46 -7.96
C THR A 88 -12.57 1.58 -9.17
N VAL A 89 -11.70 0.58 -9.42
CA VAL A 89 -11.71 -0.15 -10.69
C VAL A 89 -12.89 -1.13 -10.75
N VAL A 90 -13.09 -1.93 -9.69
CA VAL A 90 -14.14 -2.96 -9.72
C VAL A 90 -15.50 -2.37 -9.36
N LEU A 91 -15.64 -1.74 -8.19
CA LEU A 91 -16.96 -1.34 -7.70
C LEU A 91 -17.49 -0.05 -8.34
N HIS A 92 -16.64 0.96 -8.58
CA HIS A 92 -17.09 2.23 -9.15
C HIS A 92 -17.11 2.20 -10.70
N MET A 93 -16.04 1.70 -11.34
CA MET A 93 -15.98 1.63 -12.81
C MET A 93 -16.69 0.40 -13.38
N GLY A 94 -17.09 -0.58 -12.56
CA GLY A 94 -17.87 -1.76 -12.96
C GLY A 94 -17.09 -2.84 -13.70
N TYR A 95 -15.76 -2.84 -13.67
CA TYR A 95 -14.96 -3.90 -14.27
C TYR A 95 -14.93 -5.15 -13.41
N THR A 96 -14.78 -6.32 -14.02
CA THR A 96 -14.58 -7.56 -13.28
C THR A 96 -13.21 -7.56 -12.59
N TRP A 97 -13.08 -8.24 -11.47
CA TRP A 97 -11.80 -8.33 -10.76
C TRP A 97 -10.70 -9.02 -11.59
N GLN A 98 -11.08 -9.91 -12.53
CA GLN A 98 -10.14 -10.54 -13.47
C GLN A 98 -9.52 -9.52 -14.42
N ILE A 99 -10.31 -8.59 -14.94
CA ILE A 99 -9.83 -7.49 -15.78
C ILE A 99 -8.94 -6.56 -14.96
N ALA A 100 -9.34 -6.24 -13.73
CA ALA A 100 -8.53 -5.42 -12.82
C ALA A 100 -7.19 -6.09 -12.50
N LEU A 101 -7.13 -7.42 -12.28
CA LEU A 101 -5.87 -8.17 -12.14
C LEU A 101 -5.04 -8.13 -13.41
N GLY A 102 -5.66 -8.20 -14.59
CA GLY A 102 -4.99 -8.00 -15.88
C GLY A 102 -4.32 -6.64 -15.97
N ALA A 103 -5.01 -5.57 -15.53
CA ALA A 103 -4.45 -4.21 -15.49
C ALA A 103 -3.28 -4.09 -14.50
N VAL A 104 -3.38 -4.71 -13.32
CA VAL A 104 -2.27 -4.79 -12.34
C VAL A 104 -1.07 -5.52 -12.96
N PHE A 105 -1.29 -6.65 -13.61
CA PHE A 105 -0.22 -7.41 -14.26
C PHE A 105 0.47 -6.61 -15.36
N LEU A 106 -0.28 -5.94 -16.25
CA LEU A 106 0.29 -5.08 -17.28
C LEU A 106 1.09 -3.92 -16.68
N SER A 107 0.55 -3.28 -15.64
CA SER A 107 1.27 -2.25 -14.88
C SER A 107 2.59 -2.79 -14.32
N ALA A 108 2.55 -3.98 -13.71
CA ALA A 108 3.74 -4.63 -13.16
C ALA A 108 4.78 -5.00 -14.23
N CYS A 109 4.35 -5.42 -15.43
CA CYS A 109 5.24 -5.65 -16.57
C CYS A 109 5.97 -4.38 -17.01
N ILE A 110 5.22 -3.26 -17.16
CA ILE A 110 5.79 -1.95 -17.48
C ILE A 110 6.76 -1.52 -16.37
N PHE A 111 6.36 -1.68 -15.12
CA PHE A 111 7.13 -1.31 -13.94
C PHE A 111 8.45 -2.10 -13.85
N PHE A 112 8.40 -3.39 -14.15
CA PHE A 112 9.59 -4.25 -14.22
C PHE A 112 10.54 -3.82 -15.34
N ALA A 113 10.01 -3.53 -16.53
CA ALA A 113 10.80 -3.02 -17.65
C ALA A 113 11.46 -1.67 -17.30
N LEU A 114 10.70 -0.71 -16.76
CA LEU A 114 11.24 0.59 -16.32
C LEU A 114 12.32 0.47 -15.23
N SER A 115 12.22 -0.55 -14.37
CA SER A 115 13.20 -0.81 -13.31
C SER A 115 14.51 -1.36 -13.88
N ILE A 116 14.46 -2.24 -14.89
CA ILE A 116 15.64 -2.77 -15.58
C ILE A 116 16.39 -1.66 -16.31
N PHE A 117 15.67 -0.78 -17.02
CA PHE A 117 16.27 0.31 -17.79
C PHE A 117 16.62 1.54 -16.95
N LYS A 118 16.43 1.51 -15.61
CA LYS A 118 16.69 2.61 -14.67
C LYS A 118 15.90 3.91 -14.94
N ILE A 119 14.89 3.85 -15.78
CA ILE A 119 14.02 4.99 -16.10
C ILE A 119 13.21 5.41 -14.86
N ARG A 120 12.87 4.45 -13.99
CA ARG A 120 12.15 4.68 -12.74
C ARG A 120 12.87 5.66 -11.82
N GLU A 121 14.19 5.52 -11.65
CA GLU A 121 14.97 6.44 -10.81
C GLU A 121 14.88 7.88 -11.33
N TRP A 122 14.90 8.06 -12.65
CA TRP A 122 14.75 9.35 -13.29
C TRP A 122 13.34 9.95 -13.04
N ILE A 123 12.27 9.14 -13.20
CA ILE A 123 10.89 9.58 -12.93
C ILE A 123 10.77 10.06 -11.48
N ILE A 124 11.23 9.25 -10.51
CA ILE A 124 11.15 9.58 -9.08
C ILE A 124 11.86 10.89 -8.77
N ARG A 125 13.06 11.10 -9.30
CA ARG A 125 13.84 12.33 -9.10
C ARG A 125 13.20 13.56 -9.75
N SER A 126 12.41 13.35 -10.80
CA SER A 126 11.75 14.41 -11.55
C SER A 126 10.53 15.02 -10.85
N ILE A 127 9.96 14.34 -9.84
CA ILE A 127 8.76 14.81 -9.16
C ILE A 127 9.10 15.51 -7.86
N PRO A 128 8.60 16.76 -7.67
CA PRO A 128 8.84 17.52 -6.45
C PRO A 128 8.36 16.79 -5.20
N LEU A 129 9.14 16.90 -4.12
CA LEU A 129 8.81 16.28 -2.83
C LEU A 129 7.39 16.63 -2.34
N PRO A 130 6.92 17.90 -2.42
CA PRO A 130 5.57 18.25 -2.01
C PRO A 130 4.46 17.47 -2.74
N LEU A 131 4.60 17.24 -4.05
CA LEU A 131 3.63 16.44 -4.80
C LEU A 131 3.65 14.95 -4.37
N ARG A 132 4.83 14.40 -4.07
CA ARG A 132 4.94 13.02 -3.55
C ARG A 132 4.26 12.89 -2.20
N SER A 133 4.49 13.83 -1.29
CA SER A 133 3.83 13.87 0.03
C SER A 133 2.32 14.06 -0.11
N ALA A 134 1.87 14.89 -1.07
CA ALA A 134 0.45 15.08 -1.35
C ALA A 134 -0.24 13.81 -1.87
N ILE A 135 0.44 13.04 -2.74
CA ILE A 135 -0.07 11.76 -3.25
C ILE A 135 -0.22 10.76 -2.11
N ALA A 136 0.81 10.61 -1.27
CA ALA A 136 0.75 9.72 -0.12
C ALA A 136 -0.39 10.12 0.84
N ALA A 137 -0.51 11.41 1.16
CA ALA A 137 -1.58 11.91 2.02
C ALA A 137 -2.97 11.73 1.39
N GLY A 138 -3.12 11.95 0.10
CA GLY A 138 -4.38 11.74 -0.63
C GLY A 138 -4.82 10.26 -0.60
N ILE A 139 -3.88 9.33 -0.80
CA ILE A 139 -4.12 7.89 -0.63
C ILE A 139 -4.55 7.60 0.82
N GLY A 140 -3.87 8.19 1.80
CA GLY A 140 -4.24 8.06 3.20
C GLY A 140 -5.67 8.56 3.48
N LEU A 141 -6.05 9.74 3.00
CA LEU A 141 -7.40 10.27 3.14
C LEU A 141 -8.45 9.41 2.42
N PHE A 142 -8.11 8.84 1.27
CA PHE A 142 -8.97 7.89 0.57
C PHE A 142 -9.19 6.61 1.39
N LEU A 143 -8.13 6.05 1.99
CA LEU A 143 -8.24 4.91 2.90
C LEU A 143 -9.06 5.26 4.15
N ALA A 144 -8.92 6.49 4.69
CA ALA A 144 -9.71 6.94 5.83
C ALA A 144 -11.22 6.97 5.50
N LEU A 145 -11.60 7.48 4.33
CA LEU A 145 -12.99 7.48 3.89
C LEU A 145 -13.54 6.05 3.82
N ILE A 146 -12.81 5.14 3.17
CA ILE A 146 -13.19 3.72 3.07
C ILE A 146 -13.30 3.07 4.46
N ALA A 147 -12.36 3.36 5.35
CA ALA A 147 -12.38 2.84 6.72
C ALA A 147 -13.63 3.29 7.47
N LEU A 148 -13.98 4.57 7.37
CA LEU A 148 -15.16 5.15 8.03
C LEU A 148 -16.46 4.59 7.44
N GLU A 149 -16.51 4.31 6.14
CA GLU A 149 -17.66 3.64 5.49
C GLU A 149 -17.79 2.19 5.93
N ASN A 150 -16.69 1.41 5.90
CA ASN A 150 -16.68 0.01 6.35
C ASN A 150 -17.03 -0.12 7.84
N ALA A 151 -16.72 0.89 8.63
CA ALA A 151 -17.13 0.98 10.03
C ALA A 151 -18.61 1.36 10.20
N GLY A 152 -19.26 1.88 9.16
CA GLY A 152 -20.63 2.43 9.24
C GLY A 152 -20.71 3.78 9.96
N ILE A 153 -19.59 4.48 10.14
CA ILE A 153 -19.50 5.83 10.69
C ILE A 153 -19.90 6.87 9.64
N VAL A 154 -19.42 6.69 8.42
CA VAL A 154 -19.82 7.48 7.25
C VAL A 154 -20.77 6.65 6.40
N ILE A 155 -21.89 7.27 6.01
CA ILE A 155 -22.89 6.66 5.13
C ILE A 155 -23.23 7.59 3.98
N ALA A 156 -23.74 7.05 2.87
CA ALA A 156 -24.22 7.83 1.75
C ALA A 156 -25.43 8.68 2.17
N ASN A 157 -25.45 9.96 1.75
CA ASN A 157 -26.54 10.88 1.94
C ASN A 157 -26.85 11.61 0.63
N PRO A 158 -28.06 11.50 0.07
CA PRO A 158 -28.40 12.14 -1.21
C PRO A 158 -28.27 13.67 -1.23
N ALA A 159 -28.40 14.33 -0.07
CA ALA A 159 -28.36 15.79 0.02
C ALA A 159 -26.95 16.35 0.21
N THR A 160 -26.08 15.62 0.94
CA THR A 160 -24.73 16.08 1.34
C THR A 160 -23.61 15.16 0.84
N LEU A 161 -23.92 14.17 -0.01
CA LEU A 161 -23.08 13.07 -0.49
C LEU A 161 -22.72 12.07 0.62
N VAL A 162 -22.29 12.55 1.78
CA VAL A 162 -21.95 11.74 2.96
C VAL A 162 -22.66 12.29 4.20
N GLY A 163 -22.96 11.41 5.14
CA GLY A 163 -23.57 11.74 6.42
C GLY A 163 -23.04 10.86 7.55
N LEU A 164 -23.42 11.21 8.77
CA LEU A 164 -23.09 10.41 9.95
C LEU A 164 -24.02 9.20 10.04
N GLY A 165 -23.43 8.02 10.20
CA GLY A 165 -24.16 6.78 10.45
C GLY A 165 -24.70 6.67 11.86
N ASP A 166 -25.40 5.59 12.14
CA ASP A 166 -25.93 5.28 13.47
C ASP A 166 -24.80 4.74 14.38
N LEU A 167 -24.27 5.62 15.23
CA LEU A 167 -23.15 5.29 16.13
C LEU A 167 -23.56 4.35 17.27
N THR A 168 -24.85 4.04 17.45
CA THR A 168 -25.30 3.08 18.46
C THR A 168 -25.17 1.63 18.00
N LYS A 169 -24.92 1.42 16.69
CA LYS A 169 -24.68 0.10 16.12
C LYS A 169 -23.34 -0.48 16.55
N PRO A 170 -23.22 -1.81 16.63
CA PRO A 170 -21.99 -2.48 17.04
C PRO A 170 -20.79 -2.13 16.16
N GLY A 171 -20.95 -2.04 14.82
CA GLY A 171 -19.87 -1.78 13.89
C GLY A 171 -19.11 -0.48 14.19
N PRO A 172 -19.76 0.70 14.21
CA PRO A 172 -19.13 1.97 14.59
C PRO A 172 -18.46 1.93 15.95
N LEU A 173 -19.14 1.37 16.98
CA LEU A 173 -18.60 1.30 18.35
C LEU A 173 -17.31 0.47 18.40
N PHE A 174 -17.31 -0.72 17.78
CA PHE A 174 -16.13 -1.57 17.74
C PHE A 174 -14.99 -0.94 16.94
N ALA A 175 -15.28 -0.29 15.83
CA ALA A 175 -14.28 0.42 15.04
C ALA A 175 -13.65 1.57 15.84
N MET A 176 -14.42 2.38 16.54
CA MET A 176 -13.90 3.46 17.38
C MET A 176 -13.05 2.92 18.52
N LEU A 177 -13.50 1.88 19.24
CA LEU A 177 -12.74 1.26 20.31
C LEU A 177 -11.43 0.67 19.79
N GLY A 178 -11.47 -0.03 18.65
CA GLY A 178 -10.28 -0.58 18.00
C GLY A 178 -9.26 0.49 17.60
N PHE A 179 -9.73 1.60 17.04
CA PHE A 179 -8.87 2.71 16.66
C PHE A 179 -8.17 3.35 17.88
N VAL A 180 -8.94 3.65 18.93
CA VAL A 180 -8.37 4.19 20.19
C VAL A 180 -7.36 3.23 20.79
N LEU A 181 -7.66 1.92 20.79
CA LEU A 181 -6.73 0.89 21.29
C LEU A 181 -5.42 0.89 20.48
N ILE A 182 -5.49 0.91 19.14
CA ILE A 182 -4.31 0.97 18.27
C ILE A 182 -3.47 2.21 18.60
N VAL A 183 -4.10 3.40 18.70
CA VAL A 183 -3.41 4.65 19.00
C VAL A 183 -2.71 4.60 20.37
N VAL A 184 -3.37 4.05 21.40
CA VAL A 184 -2.79 3.92 22.75
C VAL A 184 -1.62 2.96 22.74
N LEU A 185 -1.74 1.80 22.06
CA LEU A 185 -0.66 0.83 21.98
C LEU A 185 0.54 1.37 21.20
N GLU A 186 0.29 2.09 20.11
CA GLU A 186 1.35 2.72 19.32
C GLU A 186 2.06 3.84 20.09
N ALA A 187 1.30 4.69 20.81
CA ALA A 187 1.86 5.71 21.69
C ALA A 187 2.75 5.12 22.79
N ARG A 188 2.42 3.91 23.25
CA ARG A 188 3.25 3.13 24.19
C ARG A 188 4.39 2.36 23.50
N LYS A 189 4.57 2.50 22.20
CA LYS A 189 5.61 1.81 21.40
C LYS A 189 5.51 0.29 21.47
N ILE A 190 4.30 -0.25 21.59
CA ILE A 190 4.06 -1.69 21.58
C ILE A 190 4.08 -2.20 20.14
N THR A 191 5.05 -3.06 19.84
CA THR A 191 5.19 -3.66 18.51
C THR A 191 3.93 -4.47 18.14
N GLY A 192 3.42 -4.29 16.94
CA GLY A 192 2.22 -4.97 16.46
C GLY A 192 0.91 -4.37 16.98
N ALA A 193 0.92 -3.10 17.40
CA ALA A 193 -0.26 -2.38 17.90
C ALA A 193 -1.50 -2.57 16.99
N VAL A 194 -1.32 -2.46 15.67
CA VAL A 194 -2.39 -2.62 14.69
C VAL A 194 -2.95 -4.05 14.70
N LEU A 195 -2.08 -5.05 14.68
CA LEU A 195 -2.47 -6.46 14.76
C LEU A 195 -3.23 -6.75 16.06
N ILE A 196 -2.71 -6.29 17.19
CA ILE A 196 -3.34 -6.46 18.51
C ILE A 196 -4.73 -5.80 18.52
N GLY A 197 -4.87 -4.60 17.95
CA GLY A 197 -6.13 -3.90 17.86
C GLY A 197 -7.19 -4.66 17.04
N VAL A 198 -6.81 -5.14 15.86
CA VAL A 198 -7.69 -5.95 14.99
C VAL A 198 -8.13 -7.23 15.71
N LEU A 199 -7.20 -7.97 16.33
CA LEU A 199 -7.50 -9.20 17.04
C LEU A 199 -8.35 -8.97 18.29
N ALA A 200 -8.06 -7.92 19.06
CA ALA A 200 -8.84 -7.59 20.26
C ALA A 200 -10.30 -7.26 19.91
N VAL A 201 -10.53 -6.46 18.88
CA VAL A 201 -11.89 -6.16 18.38
C VAL A 201 -12.57 -7.43 17.86
N THR A 202 -11.84 -8.29 17.15
CA THR A 202 -12.37 -9.55 16.63
C THR A 202 -12.80 -10.48 17.78
N VAL A 203 -11.93 -10.67 18.79
CA VAL A 203 -12.25 -11.47 19.98
C VAL A 203 -13.49 -10.93 20.70
N LEU A 204 -13.54 -9.60 20.90
CA LEU A 204 -14.70 -8.96 21.52
C LEU A 204 -15.99 -9.18 20.70
N ALA A 205 -15.91 -9.07 19.38
CA ALA A 205 -17.04 -9.31 18.48
C ALA A 205 -17.52 -10.77 18.54
N ILE A 206 -16.59 -11.74 18.61
CA ILE A 206 -16.93 -13.17 18.75
C ILE A 206 -17.61 -13.44 20.09
N VAL A 207 -17.04 -12.94 21.19
CA VAL A 207 -17.58 -13.15 22.56
C VAL A 207 -18.99 -12.57 22.69
N LEU A 208 -19.26 -11.44 22.03
CA LEU A 208 -20.57 -10.79 22.04
C LEU A 208 -21.54 -11.31 20.96
N GLY A 209 -21.12 -12.29 20.16
CA GLY A 209 -21.97 -12.95 19.15
C GLY A 209 -22.13 -12.16 17.84
N TYR A 210 -21.32 -11.13 17.59
CA TYR A 210 -21.38 -10.33 16.36
C TYR A 210 -20.53 -10.88 15.20
N SER A 211 -19.64 -11.84 15.48
CA SER A 211 -18.85 -12.51 14.45
C SER A 211 -18.76 -14.01 14.73
N PRO A 212 -18.86 -14.88 13.72
CA PRO A 212 -18.68 -16.31 13.90
C PRO A 212 -17.20 -16.63 14.16
N PHE A 213 -16.94 -17.61 15.01
CA PHE A 213 -15.59 -18.15 15.20
C PHE A 213 -15.39 -19.38 14.31
N SER A 214 -14.51 -19.29 13.33
CA SER A 214 -14.23 -20.36 12.36
C SER A 214 -13.05 -21.25 12.75
N GLY A 215 -12.42 -21.00 13.92
CA GLY A 215 -11.24 -21.71 14.39
C GLY A 215 -9.96 -20.87 14.28
N VAL A 216 -8.86 -21.41 14.76
CA VAL A 216 -7.55 -20.71 14.74
C VAL A 216 -6.67 -21.21 13.60
N MET A 217 -6.59 -22.53 13.42
CA MET A 217 -5.69 -23.17 12.45
C MET A 217 -6.42 -24.23 11.62
N SER A 218 -6.03 -24.33 10.35
CA SER A 218 -6.44 -25.37 9.42
C SER A 218 -5.38 -25.60 8.36
N MET A 219 -5.57 -26.61 7.51
CA MET A 219 -4.83 -26.67 6.24
C MET A 219 -5.14 -25.43 5.39
N PRO A 220 -4.14 -24.89 4.66
CA PRO A 220 -4.36 -23.73 3.81
C PRO A 220 -5.50 -23.94 2.81
N PRO A 221 -6.36 -22.95 2.59
CA PRO A 221 -7.37 -23.00 1.53
C PRO A 221 -6.75 -23.14 0.14
N SER A 222 -7.56 -23.57 -0.83
CA SER A 222 -7.11 -23.64 -2.22
C SER A 222 -6.86 -22.22 -2.80
N ILE A 223 -5.76 -22.02 -3.49
CA ILE A 223 -5.48 -20.80 -4.24
C ILE A 223 -6.14 -20.79 -5.63
N ALA A 224 -6.60 -21.94 -6.12
CA ALA A 224 -7.10 -22.11 -7.49
C ALA A 224 -8.16 -21.09 -7.94
N PRO A 225 -9.09 -20.62 -7.07
CA PRO A 225 -10.08 -19.61 -7.45
C PRO A 225 -9.50 -18.26 -7.90
N THR A 226 -8.27 -17.92 -7.47
CA THR A 226 -7.64 -16.63 -7.84
C THR A 226 -6.36 -16.78 -8.64
N PHE A 227 -5.73 -17.96 -8.60
CA PHE A 227 -4.46 -18.21 -9.27
C PHE A 227 -4.61 -18.14 -10.80
N MET A 228 -3.83 -17.26 -11.45
CA MET A 228 -3.80 -17.04 -12.91
C MET A 228 -5.17 -16.73 -13.54
N GLN A 229 -6.10 -16.14 -12.78
CA GLN A 229 -7.44 -15.77 -13.24
C GLN A 229 -7.50 -14.38 -13.89
N LEU A 230 -6.34 -13.80 -14.20
CA LEU A 230 -6.24 -12.47 -14.79
C LEU A 230 -6.70 -12.47 -16.26
N ASP A 231 -7.54 -11.51 -16.63
CA ASP A 231 -7.97 -11.28 -18.02
C ASP A 231 -7.13 -10.17 -18.66
N ILE A 232 -6.03 -10.59 -19.31
CA ILE A 232 -5.12 -9.67 -20.00
C ILE A 232 -5.80 -9.06 -21.23
N LYS A 233 -6.64 -9.83 -21.95
CA LYS A 233 -7.30 -9.34 -23.18
C LYS A 233 -8.31 -8.24 -22.84
N GLY A 234 -9.12 -8.46 -21.81
CA GLY A 234 -10.05 -7.44 -21.32
C GLY A 234 -9.32 -6.18 -20.83
N ALA A 235 -8.12 -6.34 -20.25
CA ALA A 235 -7.31 -5.22 -19.75
C ALA A 235 -6.65 -4.37 -20.86
N PHE A 236 -6.59 -4.82 -22.11
CA PHE A 236 -6.10 -4.03 -23.25
C PHE A 236 -7.15 -3.06 -23.84
N ASN A 237 -8.29 -2.88 -23.20
CA ASN A 237 -9.26 -1.89 -23.64
C ASN A 237 -8.72 -0.46 -23.44
N VAL A 238 -9.02 0.46 -24.38
CA VAL A 238 -8.54 1.86 -24.36
C VAL A 238 -8.89 2.57 -23.04
N SER A 239 -10.08 2.33 -22.50
CA SER A 239 -10.51 2.88 -21.20
C SER A 239 -9.64 2.41 -20.02
N LEU A 240 -9.06 1.21 -20.11
CA LEU A 240 -8.23 0.62 -19.07
C LEU A 240 -6.76 1.02 -19.13
N ILE A 241 -6.29 1.58 -20.24
CA ILE A 241 -4.93 2.12 -20.34
C ILE A 241 -4.72 3.16 -19.23
N SER A 242 -5.73 4.00 -18.95
CA SER A 242 -5.66 4.99 -17.86
C SER A 242 -5.57 4.33 -16.48
N VAL A 243 -6.21 3.17 -16.29
CA VAL A 243 -6.14 2.39 -15.03
C VAL A 243 -4.76 1.74 -14.87
N VAL A 244 -4.20 1.16 -15.94
CA VAL A 244 -2.83 0.61 -15.94
C VAL A 244 -1.82 1.69 -15.57
N PHE A 245 -1.92 2.87 -16.16
CA PHE A 245 -1.07 4.01 -15.80
C PHE A 245 -1.30 4.48 -14.35
N ALA A 246 -2.54 4.45 -13.85
CA ALA A 246 -2.83 4.81 -12.47
C ALA A 246 -2.15 3.84 -11.49
N PHE A 247 -2.25 2.52 -11.71
CA PHE A 247 -1.53 1.53 -10.93
C PHE A 247 -0.02 1.78 -10.97
N LEU A 248 0.54 2.02 -12.17
CA LEU A 248 1.96 2.30 -12.34
C LEU A 248 2.41 3.53 -11.53
N PHE A 249 1.69 4.64 -11.65
CA PHE A 249 2.06 5.88 -10.97
C PHE A 249 1.91 5.76 -9.46
N VAL A 250 0.80 5.21 -8.98
CA VAL A 250 0.59 5.00 -7.53
C VAL A 250 1.71 4.14 -6.96
N ASP A 251 2.06 3.04 -7.63
CA ASP A 251 3.12 2.13 -7.19
C ASP A 251 4.50 2.80 -7.21
N VAL A 252 4.81 3.57 -8.26
CA VAL A 252 6.07 4.34 -8.34
C VAL A 252 6.22 5.29 -7.14
N PHE A 253 5.15 5.98 -6.73
CA PHE A 253 5.24 7.00 -5.69
C PHE A 253 5.19 6.41 -4.29
N ASP A 254 4.26 5.52 -4.02
CA ASP A 254 4.10 4.85 -2.72
C ASP A 254 5.38 4.11 -2.33
N ASN A 255 5.86 3.31 -3.24
CA ASN A 255 7.02 2.46 -3.03
C ASN A 255 8.34 3.24 -2.94
N SER A 256 8.50 4.30 -3.73
CA SER A 256 9.73 5.10 -3.72
C SER A 256 9.93 5.82 -2.39
N GLY A 257 8.85 6.37 -1.82
CA GLY A 257 8.87 6.99 -0.51
C GLY A 257 9.28 6.01 0.58
N THR A 258 8.66 4.84 0.56
CA THR A 258 8.93 3.74 1.50
C THR A 258 10.37 3.24 1.40
N LEU A 259 10.85 2.91 0.20
CA LEU A 259 12.21 2.41 -0.01
C LEU A 259 13.26 3.43 0.45
N ILE A 260 13.11 4.69 0.07
CA ILE A 260 14.07 5.75 0.48
C ILE A 260 14.00 5.98 2.00
N GLY A 261 12.81 6.05 2.56
CA GLY A 261 12.62 6.31 4.00
C GLY A 261 13.21 5.20 4.86
N VAL A 262 12.89 3.94 4.55
CA VAL A 262 13.37 2.79 5.32
C VAL A 262 14.87 2.57 5.15
N THR A 263 15.41 2.70 3.94
CA THR A 263 16.85 2.53 3.69
C THR A 263 17.70 3.61 4.35
N LYS A 264 17.24 4.86 4.36
CA LYS A 264 17.90 5.95 5.12
C LYS A 264 17.89 5.65 6.62
N ARG A 265 16.75 5.23 7.15
CA ARG A 265 16.63 4.86 8.57
C ARG A 265 17.48 3.64 8.94
N ALA A 266 17.69 2.72 8.00
CA ALA A 266 18.59 1.57 8.15
C ALA A 266 20.07 1.94 8.10
N GLY A 267 20.41 3.21 7.83
CA GLY A 267 21.81 3.66 7.68
C GLY A 267 22.48 3.07 6.45
N LEU A 268 21.71 2.77 5.39
CA LEU A 268 22.22 2.19 4.15
C LEU A 268 22.58 3.28 3.11
N ALA A 269 22.23 4.56 3.36
CA ALA A 269 22.66 5.68 2.53
C ALA A 269 24.14 5.97 2.78
N ASP A 270 24.89 6.27 1.71
CA ASP A 270 26.26 6.76 1.79
C ASP A 270 26.30 8.24 2.24
N GLU A 271 27.52 8.81 2.37
CA GLU A 271 27.75 10.20 2.81
C GLU A 271 27.11 11.23 1.85
N ASP A 272 26.99 10.88 0.58
CA ASP A 272 26.36 11.71 -0.47
C ASP A 272 24.83 11.51 -0.52
N GLY A 273 24.27 10.64 0.34
CA GLY A 273 22.84 10.33 0.38
C GLY A 273 22.38 9.35 -0.69
N ASN A 274 23.29 8.74 -1.46
CA ASN A 274 22.96 7.70 -2.40
C ASN A 274 22.69 6.38 -1.67
N ILE A 275 21.76 5.60 -2.17
CA ILE A 275 21.40 4.30 -1.58
C ILE A 275 21.97 3.19 -2.46
N PRO A 276 22.99 2.45 -1.98
CA PRO A 276 23.61 1.37 -2.75
C PRO A 276 22.59 0.31 -3.13
N LYS A 277 22.67 -0.21 -4.36
CA LYS A 277 21.80 -1.27 -4.89
C LYS A 277 20.30 -0.91 -5.00
N MET A 278 19.92 0.37 -5.00
CA MET A 278 18.55 0.81 -5.18
C MET A 278 17.91 0.17 -6.44
N GLY A 279 18.62 0.14 -7.56
CA GLY A 279 18.14 -0.51 -8.79
C GLY A 279 17.78 -1.99 -8.59
N ARG A 280 18.55 -2.75 -7.78
CA ARG A 280 18.22 -4.15 -7.45
C ARG A 280 16.96 -4.25 -6.58
N ALA A 281 16.78 -3.34 -5.65
CA ALA A 281 15.58 -3.28 -4.82
C ALA A 281 14.34 -2.98 -5.68
N LEU A 282 14.47 -2.06 -6.63
CA LEU A 282 13.40 -1.72 -7.57
C LEU A 282 13.02 -2.90 -8.49
N VAL A 283 14.00 -3.71 -8.91
CA VAL A 283 13.76 -4.94 -9.69
C VAL A 283 13.07 -6.00 -8.82
N ALA A 284 13.52 -6.19 -7.59
CA ALA A 284 12.92 -7.16 -6.66
C ALA A 284 11.44 -6.81 -6.38
N ASP A 285 11.16 -5.55 -6.19
CA ASP A 285 9.86 -5.00 -5.92
C ASP A 285 8.90 -5.17 -7.12
N SER A 286 9.33 -4.77 -8.32
CA SER A 286 8.52 -4.97 -9.53
C SER A 286 8.30 -6.45 -9.88
N ALA A 287 9.29 -7.32 -9.60
CA ALA A 287 9.08 -8.76 -9.71
C ALA A 287 8.05 -9.28 -8.71
N ALA A 288 8.04 -8.75 -7.47
CA ALA A 288 7.04 -9.10 -6.47
C ALA A 288 5.62 -8.70 -6.92
N ALA A 289 5.46 -7.53 -7.55
CA ALA A 289 4.18 -7.09 -8.11
C ALA A 289 3.68 -8.04 -9.23
N LEU A 290 4.58 -8.53 -10.10
CA LEU A 290 4.25 -9.55 -11.11
C LEU A 290 3.75 -10.85 -10.46
N PHE A 291 4.49 -11.38 -9.49
CA PHE A 291 4.07 -12.60 -8.79
C PHE A 291 2.77 -12.40 -8.04
N GLY A 292 2.57 -11.25 -7.38
CA GLY A 292 1.32 -10.94 -6.66
C GLY A 292 0.10 -11.01 -7.58
N SER A 293 0.15 -10.39 -8.75
CA SER A 293 -0.95 -10.40 -9.72
C SER A 293 -1.23 -11.81 -10.27
N LEU A 294 -0.21 -12.63 -10.51
CA LEU A 294 -0.37 -14.03 -10.94
C LEU A 294 -1.00 -14.90 -9.85
N LEU A 295 -0.67 -14.65 -8.58
CA LEU A 295 -1.26 -15.34 -7.43
C LEU A 295 -2.71 -14.94 -7.16
N GLY A 296 -3.16 -13.81 -7.72
CA GLY A 296 -4.53 -13.32 -7.53
C GLY A 296 -4.68 -12.34 -6.38
N THR A 297 -3.66 -11.51 -6.15
CA THR A 297 -3.74 -10.33 -5.29
C THR A 297 -3.33 -9.08 -6.07
N SER A 298 -3.61 -7.89 -5.54
CA SER A 298 -3.19 -6.65 -6.18
C SER A 298 -1.67 -6.44 -6.07
N THR A 299 -1.17 -5.27 -6.48
CA THR A 299 0.25 -4.95 -6.51
C THR A 299 0.93 -5.21 -5.16
N THR A 300 2.00 -6.01 -5.18
CA THR A 300 2.86 -6.26 -4.01
C THR A 300 3.96 -5.22 -3.98
N THR A 301 4.13 -4.50 -2.88
CA THR A 301 5.01 -3.34 -2.73
C THR A 301 5.75 -3.34 -1.39
N SER A 302 6.77 -2.50 -1.26
CA SER A 302 7.57 -2.37 -0.04
C SER A 302 6.79 -1.72 1.10
N TYR A 303 6.93 -2.24 2.32
CA TYR A 303 6.18 -1.80 3.51
C TYR A 303 7.00 -0.89 4.42
N ILE A 304 6.41 0.25 4.78
CA ILE A 304 7.03 1.25 5.68
C ILE A 304 7.18 0.69 7.10
N GLU A 305 6.37 -0.28 7.51
CA GLU A 305 6.45 -1.00 8.78
C GLU A 305 7.78 -1.73 8.95
N SER A 306 8.52 -1.97 7.86
CA SER A 306 9.90 -2.45 7.91
C SER A 306 10.82 -1.55 8.74
N ALA A 307 10.47 -0.28 8.91
CA ALA A 307 11.15 0.65 9.79
C ALA A 307 11.14 0.20 11.26
N ALA A 308 10.14 -0.58 11.70
CA ALA A 308 10.09 -1.15 13.03
C ALA A 308 11.21 -2.19 13.24
N GLY A 309 11.40 -3.10 12.29
CA GLY A 309 12.50 -4.07 12.31
C GLY A 309 13.87 -3.41 12.19
N VAL A 310 13.99 -2.38 11.34
CA VAL A 310 15.21 -1.55 11.26
C VAL A 310 15.52 -0.91 12.62
N SER A 311 14.52 -0.41 13.32
CA SER A 311 14.67 0.17 14.66
C SER A 311 15.07 -0.90 15.70
N ALA A 312 14.67 -2.16 15.50
CA ALA A 312 15.10 -3.32 16.29
C ALA A 312 16.50 -3.84 15.91
N GLY A 313 17.17 -3.21 14.95
CA GLY A 313 18.56 -3.54 14.58
C GLY A 313 18.72 -4.28 13.25
N GLY A 314 17.65 -4.51 12.49
CA GLY A 314 17.71 -5.12 11.16
C GLY A 314 18.50 -4.26 10.16
N ARG A 315 19.42 -4.88 9.44
CA ARG A 315 20.33 -4.17 8.50
C ARG A 315 20.51 -4.90 7.19
N THR A 316 20.06 -6.15 7.10
CA THR A 316 20.32 -7.01 5.94
C THR A 316 19.06 -7.71 5.45
N GLY A 317 19.16 -8.34 4.28
CA GLY A 317 18.09 -9.13 3.70
C GLY A 317 17.66 -10.33 4.55
N LEU A 318 18.45 -10.74 5.55
CA LEU A 318 18.05 -11.82 6.45
C LEU A 318 16.78 -11.45 7.24
N THR A 319 16.63 -10.18 7.64
CA THR A 319 15.38 -9.67 8.22
C THR A 319 14.18 -9.95 7.31
N ALA A 320 14.28 -9.63 6.01
CA ALA A 320 13.21 -9.87 5.04
C ALA A 320 12.93 -11.36 4.81
N ILE A 321 13.97 -12.21 4.84
CA ILE A 321 13.79 -13.68 4.75
C ILE A 321 13.03 -14.22 5.97
N VAL A 322 13.31 -13.72 7.16
CA VAL A 322 12.55 -14.12 8.36
C VAL A 322 11.08 -13.75 8.19
N VAL A 323 10.78 -12.55 7.71
CA VAL A 323 9.40 -12.13 7.41
C VAL A 323 8.76 -13.06 6.38
N ALA A 324 9.47 -13.42 5.30
CA ALA A 324 8.96 -14.35 4.29
C ALA A 324 8.57 -15.71 4.89
N ILE A 325 9.41 -16.27 5.77
CA ILE A 325 9.11 -17.53 6.46
C ILE A 325 7.87 -17.39 7.35
N LEU A 326 7.74 -16.29 8.09
CA LEU A 326 6.59 -16.04 8.95
C LEU A 326 5.28 -15.91 8.15
N PHE A 327 5.30 -15.29 6.96
CA PHE A 327 4.15 -15.28 6.07
C PHE A 327 3.79 -16.67 5.53
N LEU A 328 4.77 -17.53 5.23
CA LEU A 328 4.50 -18.93 4.87
C LEU A 328 3.87 -19.72 6.04
N LEU A 329 4.36 -19.49 7.25
CA LEU A 329 3.74 -20.11 8.45
C LEU A 329 2.32 -19.59 8.69
N SER A 330 2.03 -18.35 8.29
CA SER A 330 0.70 -17.75 8.42
C SER A 330 -0.37 -18.42 7.56
N LEU A 331 -0.01 -19.20 6.53
CA LEU A 331 -0.95 -19.95 5.68
C LEU A 331 -1.92 -20.82 6.48
N PHE A 332 -1.49 -21.34 7.62
CA PHE A 332 -2.29 -22.21 8.48
C PHE A 332 -3.31 -21.45 9.33
N PHE A 333 -3.28 -20.12 9.38
CA PHE A 333 -4.18 -19.27 10.18
C PHE A 333 -5.37 -18.73 9.38
N ALA A 334 -5.72 -19.35 8.25
CA ALA A 334 -6.84 -18.95 7.40
C ALA A 334 -8.19 -18.88 8.14
N PRO A 335 -8.56 -19.83 9.06
CA PRO A 335 -9.83 -19.74 9.78
C PRO A 335 -9.90 -18.52 10.70
N LEU A 336 -8.76 -18.16 11.32
CA LEU A 336 -8.69 -16.95 12.13
C LEU A 336 -8.95 -15.70 11.26
N ALA A 337 -8.35 -15.64 10.06
CA ALA A 337 -8.61 -14.56 9.12
C ALA A 337 -10.08 -14.49 8.68
N GLY A 338 -10.72 -15.64 8.46
CA GLY A 338 -12.15 -15.74 8.15
C GLY A 338 -13.07 -15.27 9.29
N SER A 339 -12.59 -15.28 10.53
CA SER A 339 -13.32 -14.83 11.71
C SER A 339 -13.28 -13.30 11.91
N VAL A 340 -12.41 -12.57 11.20
CA VAL A 340 -12.25 -11.12 11.36
C VAL A 340 -13.35 -10.37 10.60
N PRO A 341 -14.25 -9.64 11.27
CA PRO A 341 -15.28 -8.86 10.61
C PRO A 341 -14.73 -7.56 10.00
N ALA A 342 -15.40 -7.02 8.99
CA ALA A 342 -14.95 -5.81 8.28
C ALA A 342 -14.75 -4.60 9.21
N PHE A 343 -15.61 -4.41 10.21
CA PHE A 343 -15.46 -3.32 11.18
C PHE A 343 -14.25 -3.48 12.10
N ALA A 344 -13.66 -4.68 12.22
CA ALA A 344 -12.42 -4.88 12.97
C ALA A 344 -11.17 -4.53 12.15
N THR A 345 -11.25 -4.52 10.82
CA THR A 345 -10.15 -4.10 9.94
C THR A 345 -10.18 -2.58 9.68
N ALA A 346 -11.32 -1.92 9.81
CA ALA A 346 -11.48 -0.48 9.60
C ALA A 346 -10.53 0.38 10.48
N PRO A 347 -10.33 0.10 11.78
CA PRO A 347 -9.36 0.81 12.62
C PRO A 347 -7.93 0.77 12.08
N ALA A 348 -7.52 -0.37 11.51
CA ALA A 348 -6.20 -0.52 10.91
C ALA A 348 -6.03 0.40 9.71
N LEU A 349 -7.00 0.42 8.79
CA LEU A 349 -6.99 1.32 7.63
C LEU A 349 -6.95 2.79 8.03
N LEU A 350 -7.76 3.16 9.05
CA LEU A 350 -7.78 4.52 9.55
C LEU A 350 -6.43 4.92 10.18
N PHE A 351 -5.78 4.01 10.91
CA PHE A 351 -4.45 4.26 11.48
C PHE A 351 -3.38 4.44 10.39
N ILE A 352 -3.41 3.62 9.34
CA ILE A 352 -2.51 3.79 8.19
C ILE A 352 -2.73 5.15 7.51
N ALA A 353 -3.98 5.58 7.39
CA ALA A 353 -4.30 6.91 6.87
C ALA A 353 -3.62 8.02 7.69
N VAL A 354 -3.59 7.90 9.03
CA VAL A 354 -2.87 8.84 9.90
C VAL A 354 -1.37 8.86 9.57
N LEU A 355 -0.76 7.69 9.39
CA LEU A 355 0.67 7.61 9.04
C LEU A 355 0.96 8.24 7.67
N MET A 356 0.12 7.98 6.68
CA MET A 356 0.30 8.50 5.31
C MET A 356 0.09 10.02 5.22
N THR A 357 -0.79 10.59 6.03
CA THR A 357 -1.02 12.05 6.07
C THR A 357 0.06 12.82 6.80
N SER A 358 0.91 12.16 7.59
CA SER A 358 1.97 12.82 8.35
C SER A 358 2.97 13.61 7.48
N GLY A 359 3.19 13.20 6.23
CA GLY A 359 4.06 13.90 5.27
C GLY A 359 3.59 15.31 4.90
N LEU A 360 2.32 15.67 5.17
CA LEU A 360 1.83 17.04 4.98
C LEU A 360 2.47 18.05 5.95
N ALA A 361 3.07 17.60 7.05
CA ALA A 361 3.80 18.46 7.98
C ALA A 361 5.08 19.06 7.38
N GLU A 362 5.63 18.44 6.34
CA GLU A 362 6.85 18.89 5.65
C GLU A 362 6.56 19.91 4.53
N ILE A 363 5.29 20.24 4.26
CA ILE A 363 4.88 21.14 3.18
C ILE A 363 5.06 22.59 3.60
N ASP A 364 5.63 23.39 2.70
CA ASP A 364 5.61 24.85 2.87
C ASP A 364 4.23 25.43 2.51
N TRP A 365 3.40 25.55 3.54
CA TRP A 365 2.04 26.11 3.41
C TRP A 365 2.00 27.61 3.15
N LYS A 366 3.13 28.32 3.26
CA LYS A 366 3.23 29.76 2.96
C LYS A 366 3.34 30.02 1.46
N ASP A 367 3.94 29.10 0.70
CA ASP A 367 3.97 29.18 -0.76
C ASP A 367 2.67 28.63 -1.35
N ILE A 368 1.76 29.51 -1.76
CA ILE A 368 0.47 29.13 -2.33
C ILE A 368 0.62 28.30 -3.60
N THR A 369 1.71 28.46 -4.36
CA THR A 369 1.99 27.67 -5.57
C THR A 369 2.42 26.23 -5.25
N VAL A 370 2.68 25.93 -3.99
CA VAL A 370 2.92 24.59 -3.44
C VAL A 370 1.67 24.10 -2.70
N ALA A 371 1.12 24.92 -1.80
CA ALA A 371 0.00 24.54 -0.94
C ALA A 371 -1.27 24.20 -1.73
N ALA A 372 -1.63 24.98 -2.76
CA ALA A 372 -2.82 24.73 -3.56
C ALA A 372 -2.78 23.41 -4.33
N PRO A 373 -1.74 23.04 -5.11
CA PRO A 373 -1.64 21.75 -5.74
C PRO A 373 -1.64 20.58 -4.76
N VAL A 374 -0.99 20.71 -3.61
CA VAL A 374 -0.96 19.69 -2.54
C VAL A 374 -2.38 19.45 -2.03
N THR A 375 -3.11 20.52 -1.70
CA THR A 375 -4.50 20.43 -1.22
C THR A 375 -5.42 19.79 -2.25
N VAL A 376 -5.33 20.23 -3.51
CA VAL A 376 -6.14 19.68 -4.61
C VAL A 376 -5.85 18.20 -4.81
N THR A 377 -4.58 17.79 -4.81
CA THR A 377 -4.18 16.38 -4.91
C THR A 377 -4.82 15.55 -3.80
N ALA A 378 -4.62 15.98 -2.55
CA ALA A 378 -5.02 15.22 -1.37
C ALA A 378 -6.55 15.09 -1.24
N LEU A 379 -7.30 16.18 -1.52
CA LEU A 379 -8.76 16.17 -1.39
C LEU A 379 -9.48 15.50 -2.57
N THR A 380 -8.96 15.64 -3.79
CA THR A 380 -9.65 15.08 -4.96
C THR A 380 -9.72 13.55 -4.91
N MET A 381 -8.73 12.87 -4.31
CA MET A 381 -8.70 11.40 -4.23
C MET A 381 -9.92 10.82 -3.50
N PRO A 382 -10.22 11.18 -2.24
CA PRO A 382 -11.38 10.66 -1.54
C PRO A 382 -12.70 11.14 -2.16
N PHE A 383 -12.80 12.41 -2.58
CA PHE A 383 -14.05 12.97 -3.09
C PHE A 383 -14.43 12.50 -4.49
N THR A 384 -13.49 11.97 -5.27
CA THR A 384 -13.78 11.37 -6.60
C THR A 384 -13.66 9.85 -6.59
N TYR A 385 -13.43 9.23 -5.44
CA TYR A 385 -13.14 7.79 -5.33
C TYR A 385 -12.06 7.32 -6.30
N SER A 386 -11.08 8.19 -6.61
CA SER A 386 -10.05 7.92 -7.61
C SER A 386 -8.71 8.54 -7.27
N ILE A 387 -7.75 7.70 -6.95
CA ILE A 387 -6.35 8.11 -6.76
C ILE A 387 -5.80 8.75 -8.04
N ALA A 388 -6.14 8.18 -9.20
CA ALA A 388 -5.71 8.66 -10.51
C ALA A 388 -6.17 10.09 -10.80
N ASN A 389 -7.40 10.45 -10.40
CA ASN A 389 -7.91 11.81 -10.57
C ASN A 389 -7.15 12.80 -9.67
N GLY A 390 -6.91 12.43 -8.41
CA GLY A 390 -6.12 13.29 -7.51
C GLY A 390 -4.72 13.56 -8.02
N ILE A 391 -4.02 12.54 -8.53
CA ILE A 391 -2.71 12.70 -9.17
C ILE A 391 -2.83 13.64 -10.37
N ALA A 392 -3.80 13.44 -11.26
CA ALA A 392 -4.00 14.25 -12.45
C ALA A 392 -4.22 15.72 -12.10
N PHE A 393 -5.18 16.02 -11.22
CA PHE A 393 -5.45 17.39 -10.77
C PHE A 393 -4.25 18.04 -10.08
N GLY A 394 -3.50 17.28 -9.28
CA GLY A 394 -2.30 17.77 -8.63
C GLY A 394 -1.21 18.20 -9.60
N PHE A 395 -0.90 17.35 -10.58
CA PHE A 395 0.12 17.66 -11.60
C PHE A 395 -0.28 18.84 -12.48
N ILE A 396 -1.53 18.89 -12.92
CA ILE A 396 -2.06 20.00 -13.73
C ILE A 396 -1.99 21.30 -12.94
N THR A 397 -2.49 21.31 -11.70
CA THR A 397 -2.50 22.50 -10.84
C THR A 397 -1.10 22.97 -10.53
N TRP A 398 -0.17 22.06 -10.22
CA TRP A 398 1.23 22.38 -9.98
C TRP A 398 1.87 23.07 -11.19
N THR A 399 1.73 22.45 -12.36
CA THR A 399 2.32 22.94 -13.59
C THR A 399 1.78 24.31 -13.97
N LEU A 400 0.46 24.48 -13.92
CA LEU A 400 -0.19 25.77 -14.23
C LEU A 400 0.18 26.84 -13.22
N ALA A 401 0.18 26.54 -11.91
CA ALA A 401 0.56 27.49 -10.87
C ALA A 401 1.99 28.01 -11.07
N LYS A 402 2.95 27.12 -11.35
CA LYS A 402 4.34 27.50 -11.58
C LYS A 402 4.54 28.26 -12.90
N LEU A 403 3.85 27.88 -13.98
CA LEU A 403 3.92 28.58 -15.27
C LEU A 403 3.36 30.01 -15.17
N LEU A 404 2.14 30.14 -14.64
CA LEU A 404 1.41 31.42 -14.61
C LEU A 404 1.99 32.43 -13.61
N THR A 405 2.74 31.96 -12.60
CA THR A 405 3.46 32.83 -11.65
C THR A 405 4.89 33.17 -12.07
N GLY A 406 5.30 32.80 -13.30
CA GLY A 406 6.63 33.06 -13.81
C GLY A 406 7.73 32.17 -13.25
N ARG A 407 7.39 31.11 -12.52
CA ARG A 407 8.32 30.16 -11.90
C ARG A 407 8.57 28.91 -12.77
N ALA A 408 8.53 29.06 -14.10
CA ALA A 408 8.72 27.97 -15.07
C ALA A 408 10.06 27.22 -14.88
N ARG A 409 11.07 27.86 -14.31
CA ARG A 409 12.39 27.24 -14.01
C ARG A 409 12.31 26.11 -12.97
N GLU A 410 11.26 26.05 -12.18
CA GLU A 410 11.01 24.97 -11.20
C GLU A 410 10.33 23.74 -11.83
N LEU A 411 9.95 23.85 -13.11
CA LEU A 411 9.36 22.74 -13.86
C LEU A 411 10.44 22.01 -14.65
N ASN A 412 10.34 20.69 -14.65
CA ASN A 412 11.12 19.83 -15.54
C ASN A 412 10.24 19.27 -16.67
N ALA A 413 10.88 18.74 -17.72
CA ALA A 413 10.18 18.22 -18.88
C ALA A 413 9.18 17.09 -18.51
N ALA A 414 9.53 16.25 -17.53
CA ALA A 414 8.66 15.15 -17.09
C ALA A 414 7.35 15.66 -16.50
N LEU A 415 7.38 16.69 -15.65
CA LEU A 415 6.17 17.30 -15.08
C LEU A 415 5.25 17.87 -16.16
N ILE A 416 5.83 18.56 -17.14
CA ILE A 416 5.07 19.16 -18.24
C ILE A 416 4.42 18.06 -19.08
N VAL A 417 5.18 17.06 -19.49
CA VAL A 417 4.67 15.93 -20.30
C VAL A 417 3.57 15.17 -19.54
N LEU A 418 3.77 14.86 -18.27
CA LEU A 418 2.77 14.17 -17.45
C LEU A 418 1.49 15.02 -17.30
N SER A 419 1.63 16.32 -17.07
CA SER A 419 0.47 17.22 -16.98
C SER A 419 -0.32 17.27 -18.27
N ILE A 420 0.35 17.32 -19.43
CA ILE A 420 -0.31 17.26 -20.75
C ILE A 420 -1.05 15.93 -20.92
N LEU A 421 -0.41 14.80 -20.58
CA LEU A 421 -1.05 13.48 -20.65
C LEU A 421 -2.28 13.40 -19.75
N PHE A 422 -2.23 13.98 -18.54
CA PHE A 422 -3.37 14.03 -17.65
C PHE A 422 -4.49 14.93 -18.16
N VAL A 423 -4.18 16.05 -18.81
CA VAL A 423 -5.21 16.89 -19.48
C VAL A 423 -5.89 16.12 -20.59
N ILE A 424 -5.13 15.42 -21.44
CA ILE A 424 -5.69 14.57 -22.51
C ILE A 424 -6.57 13.47 -21.90
N LYS A 425 -6.11 12.81 -20.81
CA LYS A 425 -6.90 11.81 -20.10
C LYS A 425 -8.24 12.37 -19.63
N LEU A 426 -8.24 13.51 -18.95
CA LEU A 426 -9.45 14.10 -18.38
C LEU A 426 -10.39 14.65 -19.48
N GLY A 427 -9.85 15.11 -20.62
CA GLY A 427 -10.65 15.66 -21.71
C GLY A 427 -11.23 14.61 -22.66
N TRP A 428 -10.55 13.48 -22.85
CA TRP A 428 -10.92 12.52 -23.91
C TRP A 428 -11.23 11.10 -23.39
N LEU A 429 -10.74 10.72 -22.22
CA LEU A 429 -10.93 9.37 -21.67
C LEU A 429 -11.91 9.32 -20.48
N SER A 430 -12.45 10.46 -20.07
CA SER A 430 -13.50 10.56 -19.04
C SER A 430 -14.90 10.80 -19.61
N ALA A 431 -15.04 10.80 -20.94
CA ALA A 431 -16.32 10.94 -21.64
C ALA A 431 -16.94 9.58 -21.94
#